data_e56211c3c830a74ffe49a0f34697c1f3
#
_entry.id   e56211c3c830a74ffe49a0f34697c1f3
#
_cell.length_a   1.000
_cell.length_b   1.000
_cell.length_c   1.000
_cell.angle_alpha   90.00
_cell.angle_beta   90.00
_cell.angle_gamma   90.00
#
_symmetry.space_group_name_H-M   'P 1'
#
loop_
_entity.id
_entity.type
_entity.pdbx_description
1 polymer ?
#
loop_
_entity_poly.entity_id
_entity_poly.type
_entity_poly.pdbx_seq_one_letter_code
_entity_poly.pdbx_strand_id
1 'polypeptide(L)'
;GGIGVGFSTIVPAQTLGQNWFLRRRALVIGVIFAFGGVVGWLVAPVDAWVLEHYQWRIGWIGIAGVSMVLALLAGALVRETPESMGQVRDGAVPPTEGGRDDVAPLAAISDRWTAAQAVRTPQFALMLVCGVAYSAPFNTAVAHLTLHLTDVGHPNAVAIGLVGTMALISIGGRVMGAAGDWISPQWALAVALALEGLGAGGLLLAADSTLALVAVALIGLGFGMAYISVPVVFSHFFGRKAFSVTTGIRMTITGVLAGLGPWLAGLAFDATGSYTGAFVGLMLVCWAGGACAAAMRHPGSPPAPSLSP
;
A
#
# COMPACT_ATOMS: atom_id res chain seq x y z
N GLY A 1 19.14 -0.80 -7.11
CA GLY A 1 18.03 -1.51 -6.43
C GLY A 1 16.65 -0.95 -6.77
N GLY A 2 16.39 0.36 -6.63
CA GLY A 2 15.04 0.96 -6.76
C GLY A 2 14.33 0.71 -8.10
N ILE A 3 15.03 0.79 -9.22
CA ILE A 3 14.47 0.50 -10.55
C ILE A 3 14.01 -0.96 -10.61
N GLY A 4 14.83 -1.93 -10.16
CA GLY A 4 14.48 -3.35 -10.14
C GLY A 4 13.24 -3.62 -9.31
N VAL A 5 13.12 -3.03 -8.10
CA VAL A 5 11.94 -3.16 -7.22
C VAL A 5 10.70 -2.59 -7.91
N GLY A 6 10.79 -1.44 -8.59
CA GLY A 6 9.65 -0.83 -9.29
C GLY A 6 9.10 -1.73 -10.41
N PHE A 7 9.98 -2.37 -11.17
CA PHE A 7 9.56 -3.23 -12.29
C PHE A 7 9.17 -4.65 -11.89
N SER A 8 9.64 -5.17 -10.74
CA SER A 8 9.47 -6.60 -10.41
C SER A 8 8.44 -6.90 -9.34
N THR A 9 7.99 -5.92 -8.54
CA THR A 9 7.22 -6.27 -7.33
C THR A 9 5.83 -5.66 -7.25
N ILE A 10 5.71 -4.38 -6.90
CA ILE A 10 4.43 -3.82 -6.46
C ILE A 10 3.43 -3.72 -7.61
N VAL A 11 3.77 -3.01 -8.68
CA VAL A 11 2.84 -2.76 -9.79
C VAL A 11 2.49 -4.06 -10.53
N PRO A 12 3.45 -4.92 -10.93
CA PRO A 12 3.12 -6.19 -11.57
C PRO A 12 2.24 -7.10 -10.72
N ALA A 13 2.54 -7.25 -9.41
CA ALA A 13 1.74 -8.09 -8.52
C ALA A 13 0.32 -7.56 -8.34
N GLN A 14 0.15 -6.25 -8.18
CA GLN A 14 -1.18 -5.63 -8.10
C GLN A 14 -1.93 -5.77 -9.43
N THR A 15 -1.28 -5.54 -10.57
CA THR A 15 -1.88 -5.69 -11.90
C THR A 15 -2.34 -7.11 -12.15
N LEU A 16 -1.51 -8.09 -11.79
CA LEU A 16 -1.87 -9.51 -11.92
C LEU A 16 -3.13 -9.84 -11.11
N GLY A 17 -3.17 -9.44 -9.83
CA GLY A 17 -4.34 -9.62 -8.98
C GLY A 17 -5.60 -8.94 -9.55
N GLN A 18 -5.46 -7.75 -10.14
CA GLN A 18 -6.57 -7.04 -10.80
C GLN A 18 -7.04 -7.72 -12.08
N ASN A 19 -6.14 -8.33 -12.85
CA ASN A 19 -6.47 -9.00 -14.10
C ASN A 19 -7.19 -10.33 -13.88
N TRP A 20 -6.80 -11.10 -12.86
CA TRP A 20 -7.33 -12.43 -12.60
C TRP A 20 -8.60 -12.43 -11.75
N PHE A 21 -8.74 -11.46 -10.83
CA PHE A 21 -9.83 -11.47 -9.86
C PHE A 21 -10.71 -10.22 -9.97
N LEU A 22 -12.02 -10.42 -9.94
CA LEU A 22 -13.02 -9.35 -9.94
C LEU A 22 -13.66 -9.23 -8.56
N ARG A 23 -14.13 -10.32 -8.00
CA ARG A 23 -14.92 -10.37 -6.77
C ARG A 23 -14.05 -10.39 -5.51
N ARG A 24 -12.91 -11.11 -5.53
CA ARG A 24 -12.01 -11.30 -4.37
C ARG A 24 -10.65 -10.64 -4.56
N ARG A 25 -10.59 -9.56 -5.33
CA ARG A 25 -9.31 -8.92 -5.68
C ARG A 25 -8.56 -8.36 -4.48
N ALA A 26 -9.27 -7.75 -3.49
CA ALA A 26 -8.64 -7.22 -2.29
C ALA A 26 -8.03 -8.34 -1.45
N LEU A 27 -8.74 -9.45 -1.28
CA LEU A 27 -8.23 -10.62 -0.57
C LEU A 27 -6.97 -11.18 -1.23
N VAL A 28 -7.00 -11.39 -2.55
CA VAL A 28 -5.85 -11.98 -3.27
C VAL A 28 -4.64 -11.06 -3.22
N ILE A 29 -4.81 -9.78 -3.47
CA ILE A 29 -3.73 -8.81 -3.36
C ILE A 29 -3.20 -8.76 -1.92
N GLY A 30 -4.10 -8.77 -0.92
CA GLY A 30 -3.75 -8.82 0.50
C GLY A 30 -2.88 -10.03 0.85
N VAL A 31 -3.27 -11.22 0.38
CA VAL A 31 -2.51 -12.47 0.61
C VAL A 31 -1.15 -12.42 -0.07
N ILE A 32 -1.06 -11.97 -1.33
CA ILE A 32 0.23 -11.84 -2.05
C ILE A 32 1.20 -10.96 -1.25
N PHE A 33 0.75 -9.80 -0.79
CA PHE A 33 1.62 -8.87 -0.06
C PHE A 33 1.85 -9.27 1.40
N ALA A 34 0.91 -9.95 2.05
CA ALA A 34 1.12 -10.55 3.36
C ALA A 34 2.21 -11.63 3.29
N PHE A 35 2.18 -12.48 2.27
CA PHE A 35 3.20 -13.50 2.06
C PHE A 35 4.59 -12.88 1.83
N GLY A 36 4.69 -11.78 1.08
CA GLY A 36 5.93 -11.01 0.94
C GLY A 36 6.48 -10.50 2.28
N GLY A 37 5.61 -10.07 3.19
CA GLY A 37 5.99 -9.68 4.55
C GLY A 37 6.53 -10.86 5.38
N VAL A 38 5.88 -12.02 5.30
CA VAL A 38 6.33 -13.26 5.97
C VAL A 38 7.70 -13.68 5.45
N VAL A 39 7.90 -13.66 4.13
CA VAL A 39 9.20 -13.99 3.51
C VAL A 39 10.28 -13.03 3.99
N GLY A 40 10.00 -11.71 4.05
CA GLY A 40 10.94 -10.72 4.58
C GLY A 40 11.35 -11.02 6.03
N TRP A 41 10.40 -11.43 6.87
CA TRP A 41 10.67 -11.84 8.25
C TRP A 41 11.53 -13.10 8.33
N LEU A 42 11.29 -14.10 7.46
CA LEU A 42 12.07 -15.34 7.41
C LEU A 42 13.50 -15.12 6.88
N VAL A 43 13.70 -14.16 5.99
CA VAL A 43 15.01 -13.85 5.40
C VAL A 43 15.88 -13.04 6.34
N ALA A 44 15.31 -12.22 7.24
CA ALA A 44 16.07 -11.36 8.13
C ALA A 44 17.13 -12.09 9.00
N PRO A 45 16.88 -13.28 9.60
CA PRO A 45 17.91 -14.03 10.30
C PRO A 45 19.02 -14.54 9.38
N VAL A 46 18.69 -14.87 8.13
CA VAL A 46 19.68 -15.32 7.13
C VAL A 46 20.59 -14.15 6.75
N ASP A 47 20.03 -12.97 6.55
CA ASP A 47 20.80 -11.76 6.27
C ASP A 47 21.73 -11.41 7.43
N ALA A 48 21.24 -11.50 8.67
CA ALA A 48 22.04 -11.27 9.86
C ALA A 48 23.22 -12.25 9.94
N TRP A 49 22.96 -13.55 9.72
CA TRP A 49 23.99 -14.57 9.71
C TRP A 49 25.03 -14.35 8.60
N VAL A 50 24.60 -13.94 7.40
CA VAL A 50 25.52 -13.61 6.29
C VAL A 50 26.38 -12.40 6.65
N LEU A 51 25.84 -11.39 7.30
CA LEU A 51 26.59 -10.19 7.69
C LEU A 51 27.59 -10.48 8.81
N GLU A 52 27.32 -11.44 9.70
CA GLU A 52 28.26 -11.87 10.74
C GLU A 52 29.45 -12.67 10.19
N HIS A 53 29.22 -13.54 9.19
CA HIS A 53 30.23 -14.50 8.72
C HIS A 53 30.89 -14.10 7.39
N TYR A 54 30.26 -13.18 6.64
CA TYR A 54 30.70 -12.74 5.34
C TYR A 54 30.59 -11.22 5.18
N GLN A 55 31.14 -10.72 4.09
CA GLN A 55 31.00 -9.31 3.74
C GLN A 55 29.59 -9.03 3.17
N TRP A 56 29.06 -7.82 3.41
CA TRP A 56 27.76 -7.38 2.89
C TRP A 56 27.59 -7.56 1.37
N ARG A 57 28.70 -7.55 0.62
CA ARG A 57 28.69 -7.79 -0.84
C ARG A 57 28.19 -9.18 -1.19
N ILE A 58 28.55 -10.20 -0.41
CA ILE A 58 28.10 -11.59 -0.62
C ILE A 58 26.59 -11.70 -0.39
N GLY A 59 26.07 -11.00 0.63
CA GLY A 59 24.62 -10.90 0.85
C GLY A 59 23.88 -10.35 -0.37
N TRP A 60 24.35 -9.25 -0.94
CA TRP A 60 23.75 -8.69 -2.16
C TRP A 60 23.82 -9.60 -3.36
N ILE A 61 24.93 -10.34 -3.56
CA ILE A 61 25.06 -11.33 -4.63
C ILE A 61 24.07 -12.48 -4.43
N GLY A 62 23.90 -12.95 -3.19
CA GLY A 62 22.92 -13.98 -2.84
C GLY A 62 21.48 -13.54 -3.14
N ILE A 63 21.09 -12.35 -2.68
CA ILE A 63 19.77 -11.77 -2.97
C ILE A 63 19.56 -11.63 -4.48
N ALA A 64 20.56 -11.15 -5.22
CA ALA A 64 20.47 -11.01 -6.67
C ALA A 64 20.30 -12.37 -7.37
N GLY A 65 21.02 -13.41 -6.94
CA GLY A 65 20.90 -14.77 -7.48
C GLY A 65 19.52 -15.37 -7.24
N VAL A 66 19.02 -15.32 -6.02
CA VAL A 66 17.65 -15.78 -5.66
C VAL A 66 16.59 -15.00 -6.45
N SER A 67 16.71 -13.68 -6.51
CA SER A 67 15.77 -12.83 -7.27
C SER A 67 15.77 -13.17 -8.77
N MET A 68 16.93 -13.46 -9.37
CA MET A 68 17.03 -13.86 -10.76
C MET A 68 16.31 -15.20 -11.00
N VAL A 69 16.53 -16.20 -10.16
CA VAL A 69 15.86 -17.51 -10.28
C VAL A 69 14.36 -17.36 -10.17
N LEU A 70 13.89 -16.61 -9.16
CA LEU A 70 12.44 -16.36 -8.96
C LEU A 70 11.84 -15.57 -10.13
N ALA A 71 12.54 -14.61 -10.71
CA ALA A 71 12.08 -13.85 -11.87
C ALA A 71 11.94 -14.74 -13.11
N LEU A 72 12.89 -15.64 -13.35
CA LEU A 72 12.82 -16.61 -14.46
C LEU A 72 11.66 -17.60 -14.28
N LEU A 73 11.46 -18.12 -13.07
CA LEU A 73 10.33 -18.99 -12.74
C LEU A 73 9.00 -18.25 -12.91
N ALA A 74 8.89 -17.01 -12.42
CA ALA A 74 7.71 -16.19 -12.60
C ALA A 74 7.41 -15.93 -14.09
N GLY A 75 8.42 -15.59 -14.89
CA GLY A 75 8.26 -15.37 -16.32
C GLY A 75 7.81 -16.63 -17.07
N ALA A 76 8.22 -17.82 -16.62
CA ALA A 76 7.81 -19.09 -17.22
C ALA A 76 6.37 -19.51 -16.81
N LEU A 77 5.99 -19.28 -15.56
CA LEU A 77 4.77 -19.82 -14.97
C LEU A 77 3.59 -18.84 -14.99
N VAL A 78 3.86 -17.54 -14.79
CA VAL A 78 2.81 -16.53 -14.67
C VAL A 78 2.24 -16.17 -16.05
N ARG A 79 0.91 -16.10 -16.12
CA ARG A 79 0.17 -15.59 -17.29
C ARG A 79 -0.48 -14.28 -16.94
N GLU A 80 -0.49 -13.35 -17.87
CA GLU A 80 -0.96 -11.98 -17.64
C GLU A 80 -2.47 -11.91 -17.37
N THR A 81 -3.24 -12.72 -18.09
CA THR A 81 -4.71 -12.70 -18.00
C THR A 81 -5.30 -14.12 -18.06
N PRO A 82 -6.43 -14.38 -17.40
CA PRO A 82 -7.11 -15.67 -17.47
C PRO A 82 -7.63 -15.98 -18.89
N GLU A 83 -8.00 -14.95 -19.64
CA GLU A 83 -8.49 -15.09 -21.02
C GLU A 83 -7.44 -15.72 -21.93
N SER A 84 -6.15 -15.49 -21.67
CA SER A 84 -5.04 -16.12 -22.42
C SER A 84 -4.96 -17.64 -22.24
N MET A 85 -5.63 -18.16 -21.21
CA MET A 85 -5.73 -19.60 -20.89
C MET A 85 -7.13 -20.17 -21.15
N GLY A 86 -8.02 -19.41 -21.80
CA GLY A 86 -9.40 -19.82 -22.00
C GLY A 86 -10.25 -19.84 -20.72
N GLN A 87 -9.78 -19.17 -19.66
CA GLN A 87 -10.49 -19.08 -18.39
C GLN A 87 -11.21 -17.75 -18.25
N VAL A 88 -12.22 -17.71 -17.40
CA VAL A 88 -12.97 -16.48 -17.05
C VAL A 88 -12.51 -15.99 -15.68
N ARG A 89 -12.53 -14.67 -15.47
CA ARG A 89 -12.22 -14.07 -14.17
C ARG A 89 -13.19 -14.56 -13.10
N ASP A 90 -12.75 -14.61 -11.84
CA ASP A 90 -13.63 -14.94 -10.74
C ASP A 90 -14.80 -13.93 -10.64
N GLY A 91 -16.04 -14.44 -10.53
CA GLY A 91 -17.25 -13.62 -10.47
C GLY A 91 -17.68 -13.01 -11.80
N ALA A 92 -16.99 -13.27 -12.91
CA ALA A 92 -17.49 -12.98 -14.24
C ALA A 92 -18.45 -14.10 -14.67
N VAL A 93 -19.63 -13.73 -15.17
CA VAL A 93 -20.55 -14.69 -15.79
C VAL A 93 -19.99 -15.03 -17.16
N PRO A 94 -19.85 -16.32 -17.53
CA PRO A 94 -19.48 -16.70 -18.88
C PRO A 94 -20.47 -16.07 -19.88
N PRO A 95 -20.02 -15.63 -21.07
CA PRO A 95 -20.92 -15.12 -22.10
C PRO A 95 -21.93 -16.22 -22.42
N THR A 96 -23.15 -16.09 -21.92
CA THR A 96 -24.27 -16.93 -22.36
C THR A 96 -24.81 -16.30 -23.63
N GLU A 97 -24.87 -17.04 -24.71
CA GLU A 97 -25.54 -16.61 -25.94
C GLU A 97 -26.99 -16.21 -25.59
N GLY A 98 -27.26 -14.90 -25.53
CA GLY A 98 -28.58 -14.34 -25.26
C GLY A 98 -28.86 -13.79 -23.86
N GLY A 99 -27.91 -13.85 -22.90
CA GLY A 99 -28.08 -13.28 -21.55
C GLY A 99 -27.67 -11.80 -21.48
N ARG A 100 -28.56 -10.94 -21.01
CA ARG A 100 -28.22 -9.56 -20.63
C ARG A 100 -27.16 -9.60 -19.51
N ASP A 101 -26.08 -8.83 -19.70
CA ASP A 101 -25.00 -8.63 -18.73
C ASP A 101 -25.52 -7.87 -17.48
N ASP A 102 -26.24 -8.53 -16.59
CA ASP A 102 -26.78 -7.93 -15.38
C ASP A 102 -25.75 -7.81 -14.22
N VAL A 103 -24.50 -8.27 -14.40
CA VAL A 103 -23.53 -8.39 -13.29
C VAL A 103 -22.36 -7.39 -13.35
N ALA A 104 -22.24 -6.52 -14.34
CA ALA A 104 -21.12 -5.60 -14.36
C ALA A 104 -21.36 -4.21 -14.98
N PRO A 105 -22.41 -3.44 -14.66
CA PRO A 105 -22.48 -2.09 -15.20
C PRO A 105 -21.30 -1.23 -14.75
N LEU A 106 -20.88 -1.33 -13.48
CA LEU A 106 -19.76 -0.53 -12.94
C LEU A 106 -18.39 -0.99 -13.45
N ALA A 107 -18.10 -2.29 -13.50
CA ALA A 107 -16.83 -2.79 -14.01
C ALA A 107 -16.66 -2.50 -15.50
N ALA A 108 -17.72 -2.65 -16.31
CA ALA A 108 -17.68 -2.34 -17.71
C ALA A 108 -17.53 -0.82 -17.98
N ILE A 109 -18.11 0.03 -17.12
CA ILE A 109 -17.95 1.49 -17.18
C ILE A 109 -16.53 1.88 -16.80
N SER A 110 -15.99 1.31 -15.71
CA SER A 110 -14.64 1.60 -15.24
C SER A 110 -13.56 1.20 -16.25
N ASP A 111 -13.72 0.09 -16.96
CA ASP A 111 -12.76 -0.36 -17.97
C ASP A 111 -12.72 0.52 -19.24
N ARG A 112 -13.59 1.52 -19.35
CA ARG A 112 -13.56 2.53 -20.45
C ARG A 112 -12.59 3.68 -20.19
N TRP A 113 -12.12 3.87 -18.95
CA TRP A 113 -11.21 4.94 -18.61
C TRP A 113 -9.83 4.73 -19.23
N THR A 114 -9.28 5.80 -19.83
CA THR A 114 -7.86 5.87 -20.19
C THR A 114 -7.06 6.49 -19.06
N ALA A 115 -5.75 6.20 -18.98
CA ALA A 115 -4.88 6.77 -17.97
C ALA A 115 -4.86 8.31 -18.02
N ALA A 116 -4.84 8.89 -19.23
CA ALA A 116 -4.84 10.34 -19.43
C ALA A 116 -6.13 11.03 -18.94
N GLN A 117 -7.27 10.36 -19.05
CA GLN A 117 -8.53 10.84 -18.51
C GLN A 117 -8.55 10.70 -16.98
N ALA A 118 -8.13 9.54 -16.46
CA ALA A 118 -8.14 9.25 -15.03
C ALA A 118 -7.31 10.25 -14.23
N VAL A 119 -6.09 10.59 -14.67
CA VAL A 119 -5.20 11.53 -13.96
C VAL A 119 -5.73 12.96 -13.89
N ARG A 120 -6.69 13.31 -14.73
CA ARG A 120 -7.32 14.64 -14.75
C ARG A 120 -8.54 14.74 -13.85
N THR A 121 -8.93 13.65 -13.19
CA THR A 121 -10.11 13.63 -12.31
C THR A 121 -9.77 14.15 -10.91
N PRO A 122 -10.75 14.78 -10.22
CA PRO A 122 -10.60 15.11 -8.80
C PRO A 122 -10.31 13.88 -7.93
N GLN A 123 -10.88 12.73 -8.30
CA GLN A 123 -10.68 11.46 -7.59
C GLN A 123 -9.21 11.02 -7.61
N PHE A 124 -8.48 11.25 -8.72
CA PHE A 124 -7.06 10.99 -8.79
C PHE A 124 -6.29 11.88 -7.80
N ALA A 125 -6.61 13.18 -7.74
CA ALA A 125 -5.99 14.10 -6.79
C ALA A 125 -6.26 13.69 -5.33
N LEU A 126 -7.49 13.31 -4.99
CA LEU A 126 -7.82 12.78 -3.66
C LEU A 126 -7.03 11.49 -3.34
N MET A 127 -6.84 10.62 -4.34
CA MET A 127 -6.02 9.41 -4.18
C MET A 127 -4.53 9.71 -3.99
N LEU A 128 -4.00 10.83 -4.51
CA LEU A 128 -2.64 11.27 -4.18
C LEU A 128 -2.54 11.65 -2.69
N VAL A 129 -3.52 12.39 -2.17
CA VAL A 129 -3.57 12.74 -0.74
C VAL A 129 -3.63 11.48 0.12
N CYS A 130 -4.51 10.54 -0.19
CA CYS A 130 -4.58 9.25 0.52
C CYS A 130 -3.27 8.48 0.42
N GLY A 131 -2.60 8.53 -0.74
CA GLY A 131 -1.31 7.89 -0.97
C GLY A 131 -0.20 8.43 -0.07
N VAL A 132 -0.13 9.74 0.11
CA VAL A 132 0.79 10.38 1.06
C VAL A 132 0.38 10.06 2.50
N ALA A 133 -0.92 10.13 2.80
CA ALA A 133 -1.46 9.95 4.14
C ALA A 133 -1.15 8.57 4.73
N TYR A 134 -1.15 7.48 3.93
CA TYR A 134 -0.79 6.17 4.47
C TYR A 134 0.70 5.87 4.46
N SER A 135 1.48 6.47 3.54
CA SER A 135 2.89 6.12 3.41
C SER A 135 3.82 7.00 4.24
N ALA A 136 3.49 8.28 4.44
CA ALA A 136 4.34 9.19 5.20
C ALA A 136 4.46 8.82 6.70
N PRO A 137 3.37 8.50 7.42
CA PRO A 137 3.47 8.13 8.83
C PRO A 137 4.27 6.85 9.06
N PHE A 138 4.01 5.81 8.25
CA PHE A 138 4.75 4.56 8.36
C PHE A 138 6.25 4.75 8.09
N ASN A 139 6.61 5.45 7.01
CA ASN A 139 8.01 5.72 6.67
C ASN A 139 8.70 6.57 7.74
N THR A 140 8.01 7.55 8.29
CA THR A 140 8.54 8.40 9.37
C THR A 140 8.72 7.59 10.66
N ALA A 141 7.77 6.73 11.00
CA ALA A 141 7.88 5.83 12.13
C ALA A 141 9.08 4.86 11.96
N VAL A 142 9.24 4.24 10.79
CA VAL A 142 10.40 3.37 10.53
C VAL A 142 11.73 4.11 10.73
N ALA A 143 11.80 5.39 10.35
CA ALA A 143 13.04 6.18 10.45
C ALA A 143 13.31 6.72 11.86
N HIS A 144 12.28 7.15 12.59
CA HIS A 144 12.45 7.94 13.82
C HIS A 144 11.85 7.32 15.07
N LEU A 145 11.05 6.25 14.97
CA LEU A 145 10.35 5.66 16.12
C LEU A 145 11.31 5.16 17.20
N THR A 146 12.42 4.51 16.81
CA THR A 146 13.41 4.03 17.78
C THR A 146 13.98 5.20 18.58
N LEU A 147 14.35 6.29 17.90
CA LEU A 147 14.88 7.49 18.56
C LEU A 147 13.84 8.11 19.49
N HIS A 148 12.63 8.31 18.99
CA HIS A 148 11.52 8.86 19.80
C HIS A 148 11.27 8.04 21.07
N LEU A 149 11.20 6.71 20.95
CA LEU A 149 10.92 5.83 22.08
C LEU A 149 12.08 5.83 23.10
N THR A 150 13.33 5.92 22.65
CA THR A 150 14.47 6.07 23.54
C THR A 150 14.49 7.43 24.24
N ASP A 151 14.10 8.50 23.56
CA ASP A 151 13.99 9.85 24.13
C ASP A 151 12.93 9.93 25.23
N VAL A 152 11.82 9.18 25.10
CA VAL A 152 10.77 9.10 26.13
C VAL A 152 11.05 8.05 27.22
N GLY A 153 12.21 7.41 27.19
CA GLY A 153 12.73 6.58 28.29
C GLY A 153 12.66 5.06 28.09
N HIS A 154 12.27 4.56 26.90
CA HIS A 154 12.30 3.13 26.65
C HIS A 154 13.72 2.61 26.40
N PRO A 155 14.07 1.41 26.88
CA PRO A 155 15.31 0.74 26.50
C PRO A 155 15.39 0.54 24.98
N ASN A 156 16.58 0.71 24.39
CA ASN A 156 16.79 0.62 22.95
C ASN A 156 16.30 -0.73 22.36
N ALA A 157 16.49 -1.84 23.07
CA ALA A 157 16.00 -3.15 22.65
C ALA A 157 14.46 -3.20 22.54
N VAL A 158 13.73 -2.54 23.46
CA VAL A 158 12.27 -2.42 23.44
C VAL A 158 11.83 -1.55 22.25
N ALA A 159 12.49 -0.41 22.05
CA ALA A 159 12.21 0.50 20.94
C ALA A 159 12.37 -0.19 19.57
N ILE A 160 13.46 -0.92 19.35
CA ILE A 160 13.69 -1.73 18.15
C ILE A 160 12.61 -2.82 18.01
N GLY A 161 12.27 -3.51 19.11
CA GLY A 161 11.21 -4.52 19.13
C GLY A 161 9.84 -3.96 18.73
N LEU A 162 9.49 -2.75 19.14
CA LEU A 162 8.24 -2.08 18.78
C LEU A 162 8.18 -1.72 17.28
N VAL A 163 9.30 -1.28 16.68
CA VAL A 163 9.38 -1.08 15.21
C VAL A 163 9.16 -2.40 14.48
N GLY A 164 9.78 -3.49 14.91
CA GLY A 164 9.54 -4.83 14.37
C GLY A 164 8.09 -5.29 14.53
N THR A 165 7.48 -5.01 15.67
CA THR A 165 6.08 -5.32 15.96
C THR A 165 5.13 -4.54 15.03
N MET A 166 5.39 -3.26 14.79
CA MET A 166 4.64 -2.44 13.82
C MET A 166 4.67 -3.07 12.42
N ALA A 167 5.86 -3.47 11.96
CA ALA A 167 6.02 -4.11 10.67
C ALA A 167 5.29 -5.46 10.60
N LEU A 168 5.36 -6.27 11.65
CA LEU A 168 4.67 -7.56 11.73
C LEU A 168 3.14 -7.40 11.71
N ILE A 169 2.60 -6.48 12.50
CA ILE A 169 1.15 -6.20 12.53
C ILE A 169 0.65 -5.69 11.18
N SER A 170 1.48 -4.97 10.42
CA SER A 170 1.12 -4.53 9.06
C SER A 170 0.80 -5.69 8.11
N ILE A 171 1.35 -6.88 8.36
CA ILE A 171 1.01 -8.09 7.60
C ILE A 171 -0.46 -8.48 7.83
N GLY A 172 -0.88 -8.47 9.10
CA GLY A 172 -2.30 -8.69 9.45
C GLY A 172 -3.22 -7.63 8.85
N GLY A 173 -2.80 -6.37 8.86
CA GLY A 173 -3.51 -5.26 8.22
C GLY A 173 -3.74 -5.48 6.72
N ARG A 174 -2.78 -6.06 6.00
CA ARG A 174 -2.95 -6.38 4.58
C ARG A 174 -4.05 -7.40 4.33
N VAL A 175 -4.17 -8.40 5.20
CA VAL A 175 -5.28 -9.38 5.13
C VAL A 175 -6.61 -8.71 5.48
N MET A 176 -6.63 -7.85 6.51
CA MET A 176 -7.84 -7.08 6.87
C MET A 176 -8.25 -6.08 5.78
N GLY A 177 -7.32 -5.62 4.96
CA GLY A 177 -7.62 -4.81 3.77
C GLY A 177 -8.56 -5.50 2.77
N ALA A 178 -8.69 -6.84 2.85
CA ALA A 178 -9.70 -7.62 2.12
C ALA A 178 -11.15 -7.22 2.49
N ALA A 179 -11.39 -6.50 3.59
CA ALA A 179 -12.70 -5.93 3.90
C ALA A 179 -13.26 -5.05 2.76
N GLY A 180 -12.39 -4.51 1.88
CA GLY A 180 -12.80 -3.84 0.66
C GLY A 180 -13.56 -4.70 -0.35
N ASP A 181 -13.60 -6.04 -0.15
CA ASP A 181 -14.43 -6.94 -0.96
C ASP A 181 -15.88 -7.04 -0.44
N TRP A 182 -16.15 -6.64 0.82
CA TRP A 182 -17.46 -6.72 1.48
C TRP A 182 -18.10 -5.34 1.75
N ILE A 183 -17.28 -4.30 1.87
CA ILE A 183 -17.72 -2.92 2.03
C ILE A 183 -17.19 -2.08 0.88
N SER A 184 -17.73 -0.87 0.70
CA SER A 184 -17.20 0.02 -0.33
C SER A 184 -15.72 0.33 -0.08
N PRO A 185 -14.84 0.17 -1.09
CA PRO A 185 -13.38 0.24 -0.92
C PRO A 185 -12.88 1.56 -0.33
N GLN A 186 -13.57 2.68 -0.63
CA GLN A 186 -13.22 3.99 -0.07
C GLN A 186 -13.44 4.08 1.45
N TRP A 187 -14.45 3.39 2.00
CA TRP A 187 -14.67 3.34 3.44
C TRP A 187 -13.64 2.46 4.13
N ALA A 188 -13.22 1.34 3.51
CA ALA A 188 -12.11 0.53 4.02
C ALA A 188 -10.82 1.35 4.11
N LEU A 189 -10.55 2.18 3.09
CA LEU A 189 -9.42 3.10 3.08
C LEU A 189 -9.56 4.19 4.15
N ALA A 190 -10.74 4.78 4.33
CA ALA A 190 -10.98 5.80 5.34
C ALA A 190 -10.74 5.27 6.75
N VAL A 191 -11.23 4.07 7.06
CA VAL A 191 -11.00 3.39 8.36
C VAL A 191 -9.50 3.12 8.56
N ALA A 192 -8.82 2.62 7.54
CA ALA A 192 -7.38 2.35 7.60
C ALA A 192 -6.58 3.60 7.96
N LEU A 193 -6.87 4.73 7.30
CA LEU A 193 -6.22 6.01 7.57
C LEU A 193 -6.60 6.59 8.95
N ALA A 194 -7.84 6.38 9.39
CA ALA A 194 -8.24 6.78 10.74
C ALA A 194 -7.45 6.02 11.82
N LEU A 195 -7.28 4.70 11.66
CA LEU A 195 -6.49 3.87 12.58
C LEU A 195 -5.02 4.32 12.61
N GLU A 196 -4.43 4.54 11.43
CA GLU A 196 -3.05 5.00 11.32
C GLU A 196 -2.84 6.37 11.96
N GLY A 197 -3.78 7.30 11.76
CA GLY A 197 -3.78 8.61 12.41
C GLY A 197 -3.92 8.53 13.93
N LEU A 198 -4.81 7.66 14.43
CA LEU A 198 -4.91 7.39 15.87
C LEU A 198 -3.59 6.84 16.43
N GLY A 199 -2.93 5.94 15.69
CA GLY A 199 -1.61 5.43 16.07
C GLY A 199 -0.55 6.52 16.10
N ALA A 200 -0.49 7.39 15.07
CA ALA A 200 0.45 8.51 15.03
C ALA A 200 0.23 9.48 16.21
N GLY A 201 -1.03 9.80 16.53
CA GLY A 201 -1.38 10.58 17.72
C GLY A 201 -1.07 9.85 19.02
N GLY A 202 -1.25 8.54 19.08
CA GLY A 202 -0.92 7.70 20.24
C GLY A 202 0.56 7.72 20.62
N LEU A 203 1.46 7.97 19.65
CA LEU A 203 2.90 8.12 19.94
C LEU A 203 3.22 9.33 20.84
N LEU A 204 2.31 10.29 20.96
CA LEU A 204 2.45 11.40 21.92
C LEU A 204 2.37 10.92 23.39
N LEU A 205 1.75 9.76 23.60
CA LEU A 205 1.58 9.13 24.92
C LEU A 205 2.51 7.93 25.10
N ALA A 206 3.51 7.77 24.25
CA ALA A 206 4.35 6.59 24.15
C ALA A 206 5.35 6.43 25.32
N ALA A 207 5.37 7.33 26.30
CA ALA A 207 6.11 7.10 27.55
C ALA A 207 5.57 5.89 28.34
N ASP A 208 4.29 5.58 28.25
CA ASP A 208 3.73 4.32 28.72
C ASP A 208 3.92 3.20 27.68
N SER A 209 4.49 2.08 28.12
CA SER A 209 4.82 0.95 27.22
C SER A 209 3.60 0.31 26.56
N THR A 210 2.45 0.30 27.25
CA THR A 210 1.22 -0.27 26.71
C THR A 210 0.65 0.68 25.63
N LEU A 211 0.66 1.98 25.88
CA LEU A 211 0.23 2.97 24.91
C LEU A 211 1.16 3.02 23.70
N ALA A 212 2.49 2.87 23.91
CA ALA A 212 3.45 2.74 22.81
C ALA A 212 3.14 1.52 21.95
N LEU A 213 2.87 0.36 22.55
CA LEU A 213 2.49 -0.86 21.82
C LEU A 213 1.19 -0.68 21.04
N VAL A 214 0.15 -0.08 21.64
CA VAL A 214 -1.12 0.21 20.97
C VAL A 214 -0.92 1.17 19.80
N ALA A 215 -0.14 2.22 20.00
CA ALA A 215 0.15 3.20 18.95
C ALA A 215 0.82 2.57 17.74
N VAL A 216 1.89 1.79 17.94
CA VAL A 216 2.60 1.11 16.83
C VAL A 216 1.73 0.04 16.17
N ALA A 217 0.86 -0.64 16.95
CA ALA A 217 -0.08 -1.62 16.42
C ALA A 217 -1.11 -0.95 15.50
N LEU A 218 -1.64 0.21 15.88
CA LEU A 218 -2.58 0.97 15.06
C LEU A 218 -1.93 1.51 13.79
N ILE A 219 -0.69 2.01 13.85
CA ILE A 219 0.06 2.45 12.66
C ILE A 219 0.27 1.26 11.72
N GLY A 220 0.78 0.13 12.23
CA GLY A 220 1.03 -1.07 11.43
C GLY A 220 -0.26 -1.58 10.77
N LEU A 221 -1.33 -1.72 11.55
CA LEU A 221 -2.63 -2.20 11.06
C LEU A 221 -3.21 -1.27 9.99
N GLY A 222 -3.25 0.03 10.28
CA GLY A 222 -3.76 1.06 9.36
C GLY A 222 -2.97 1.09 8.05
N PHE A 223 -1.63 1.12 8.14
CA PHE A 223 -0.77 1.05 6.96
C PHE A 223 -1.03 -0.20 6.12
N GLY A 224 -1.08 -1.38 6.75
CA GLY A 224 -1.33 -2.64 6.05
C GLY A 224 -2.67 -2.66 5.32
N MET A 225 -3.74 -2.20 5.98
CA MET A 225 -5.08 -2.08 5.37
C MET A 225 -5.07 -1.07 4.21
N ALA A 226 -4.50 0.14 4.40
CA ALA A 226 -4.45 1.17 3.37
C ALA A 226 -3.65 0.72 2.14
N TYR A 227 -2.55 -0.02 2.37
CA TYR A 227 -1.70 -0.56 1.32
C TYR A 227 -2.47 -1.42 0.31
N ILE A 228 -3.48 -2.17 0.78
CA ILE A 228 -4.37 -2.99 -0.06
C ILE A 228 -5.58 -2.20 -0.56
N SER A 229 -6.17 -1.36 0.29
CA SER A 229 -7.38 -0.60 -0.07
C SER A 229 -7.12 0.40 -1.19
N VAL A 230 -5.96 1.07 -1.23
CA VAL A 230 -5.60 2.04 -2.26
C VAL A 230 -5.70 1.47 -3.68
N PRO A 231 -5.00 0.37 -4.07
CA PRO A 231 -5.14 -0.20 -5.41
C PRO A 231 -6.54 -0.72 -5.69
N VAL A 232 -7.28 -1.18 -4.68
CA VAL A 232 -8.67 -1.64 -4.85
C VAL A 232 -9.59 -0.47 -5.20
N VAL A 233 -9.51 0.67 -4.50
CA VAL A 233 -10.25 1.89 -4.85
C VAL A 233 -9.91 2.33 -6.26
N PHE A 234 -8.63 2.32 -6.63
CA PHE A 234 -8.17 2.69 -7.97
C PHE A 234 -8.81 1.86 -9.07
N SER A 235 -8.75 0.54 -8.92
CA SER A 235 -9.33 -0.37 -9.91
C SER A 235 -10.86 -0.32 -9.94
N HIS A 236 -11.50 -0.04 -8.80
CA HIS A 236 -12.94 0.15 -8.72
C HIS A 236 -13.40 1.42 -9.47
N PHE A 237 -12.60 2.49 -9.44
CA PHE A 237 -12.94 3.77 -10.06
C PHE A 237 -12.55 3.83 -11.55
N PHE A 238 -11.38 3.35 -11.92
CA PHE A 238 -10.79 3.55 -13.24
C PHE A 238 -10.57 2.26 -14.04
N GLY A 239 -10.98 1.13 -13.48
CA GLY A 239 -10.85 -0.17 -14.13
C GLY A 239 -9.41 -0.62 -14.36
N ARG A 240 -9.25 -1.75 -15.07
CA ARG A 240 -7.91 -2.34 -15.24
C ARG A 240 -7.07 -1.70 -16.36
N LYS A 241 -7.70 -1.15 -17.41
CA LYS A 241 -6.96 -0.55 -18.54
C LYS A 241 -6.11 0.65 -18.11
N ALA A 242 -6.63 1.49 -17.21
CA ALA A 242 -5.92 2.65 -16.70
C ALA A 242 -5.02 2.29 -15.51
N PHE A 243 -5.19 1.12 -14.87
CA PHE A 243 -4.63 0.79 -13.55
C PHE A 243 -3.11 0.88 -13.49
N SER A 244 -2.38 0.19 -14.37
CA SER A 244 -0.91 0.10 -14.29
C SER A 244 -0.25 1.47 -14.43
N VAL A 245 -0.65 2.24 -15.45
CA VAL A 245 -0.08 3.57 -15.73
C VAL A 245 -0.44 4.56 -14.63
N THR A 246 -1.71 4.62 -14.23
CA THR A 246 -2.14 5.54 -13.18
C THR A 246 -1.54 5.18 -11.81
N THR A 247 -1.39 3.89 -11.51
CA THR A 247 -0.70 3.44 -10.29
C THR A 247 0.76 3.83 -10.31
N GLY A 248 1.46 3.67 -11.43
CA GLY A 248 2.85 4.10 -11.57
C GLY A 248 3.01 5.61 -11.34
N ILE A 249 2.18 6.44 -11.98
CA ILE A 249 2.19 7.91 -11.81
C ILE A 249 1.91 8.25 -10.33
N ARG A 250 0.88 7.67 -9.73
CA ARG A 250 0.55 7.87 -8.33
C ARG A 250 1.73 7.52 -7.42
N MET A 251 2.30 6.33 -7.57
CA MET A 251 3.39 5.86 -6.71
C MET A 251 4.63 6.75 -6.81
N THR A 252 4.94 7.26 -7.99
CA THR A 252 6.04 8.21 -8.18
C THR A 252 5.79 9.50 -7.40
N ILE A 253 4.62 10.11 -7.57
CA ILE A 253 4.28 11.38 -6.90
C ILE A 253 4.19 11.17 -5.39
N THR A 254 3.44 10.17 -4.94
CA THR A 254 3.24 9.92 -3.49
C THR A 254 4.52 9.44 -2.82
N GLY A 255 5.38 8.69 -3.52
CA GLY A 255 6.66 8.25 -2.98
C GLY A 255 7.61 9.41 -2.70
N VAL A 256 7.70 10.38 -3.63
CA VAL A 256 8.49 11.60 -3.40
C VAL A 256 7.93 12.41 -2.24
N LEU A 257 6.62 12.66 -2.22
CA LEU A 257 6.00 13.46 -1.17
C LEU A 257 6.05 12.78 0.21
N ALA A 258 5.79 11.49 0.27
CA ALA A 258 5.86 10.74 1.53
C ALA A 258 7.31 10.57 2.04
N GLY A 259 8.29 10.54 1.13
CA GLY A 259 9.71 10.53 1.47
C GLY A 259 10.18 11.81 2.17
N LEU A 260 9.44 12.92 2.03
CA LEU A 260 9.70 14.14 2.79
C LEU A 260 9.30 14.01 4.27
N GLY A 261 8.43 13.07 4.62
CA GLY A 261 7.97 12.87 6.00
C GLY A 261 9.11 12.69 7.01
N PRO A 262 10.00 11.70 6.82
CA PRO A 262 11.16 11.54 7.73
C PRO A 262 12.06 12.78 7.79
N TRP A 263 12.32 13.43 6.66
CA TRP A 263 13.14 14.63 6.62
C TRP A 263 12.50 15.79 7.40
N LEU A 264 11.21 16.03 7.20
CA LEU A 264 10.47 17.07 7.94
C LEU A 264 10.40 16.76 9.44
N ALA A 265 10.27 15.47 9.82
CA ALA A 265 10.30 15.08 11.22
C ALA A 265 11.68 15.33 11.86
N GLY A 266 12.76 15.08 11.13
CA GLY A 266 14.11 15.41 11.56
C GLY A 266 14.29 16.93 11.76
N LEU A 267 13.87 17.74 10.80
CA LEU A 267 13.91 19.21 10.91
C LEU A 267 13.08 19.73 12.10
N ALA A 268 11.91 19.15 12.33
CA ALA A 268 11.07 19.51 13.47
C ALA A 268 11.78 19.19 14.78
N PHE A 269 12.44 18.03 14.86
CA PHE A 269 13.22 17.64 16.03
C PHE A 269 14.43 18.57 16.24
N ASP A 270 15.19 18.87 15.19
CA ASP A 270 16.35 19.77 15.28
C ASP A 270 15.96 21.17 15.77
N ALA A 271 14.77 21.64 15.40
CA ALA A 271 14.26 22.96 15.79
C ALA A 271 13.66 23.00 17.19
N THR A 272 13.08 21.89 17.67
CA THR A 272 12.25 21.88 18.90
C THR A 272 12.75 20.92 20.00
N GLY A 273 13.68 20.03 19.66
CA GLY A 273 14.11 18.94 20.54
C GLY A 273 13.03 17.87 20.78
N SER A 274 11.98 17.83 19.96
CA SER A 274 10.85 16.93 20.15
C SER A 274 10.20 16.47 18.84
N TYR A 275 9.74 15.23 18.81
CA TYR A 275 8.94 14.68 17.70
C TYR A 275 7.44 15.01 17.79
N THR A 276 6.98 15.69 18.84
CA THR A 276 5.56 16.00 19.07
C THR A 276 4.90 16.66 17.86
N GLY A 277 5.52 17.73 17.33
CA GLY A 277 5.00 18.45 16.17
C GLY A 277 4.92 17.57 14.92
N ALA A 278 5.90 16.69 14.71
CA ALA A 278 5.92 15.76 13.59
C ALA A 278 4.76 14.75 13.69
N PHE A 279 4.55 14.11 14.84
CA PHE A 279 3.48 13.12 15.00
C PHE A 279 2.08 13.76 14.96
N VAL A 280 1.89 14.97 15.50
CA VAL A 280 0.64 15.72 15.32
C VAL A 280 0.39 16.01 13.84
N GLY A 281 1.40 16.48 13.11
CA GLY A 281 1.29 16.72 11.67
C GLY A 281 0.92 15.46 10.90
N LEU A 282 1.54 14.31 11.20
CA LEU A 282 1.24 13.03 10.57
C LEU A 282 -0.18 12.54 10.90
N MET A 283 -0.63 12.69 12.14
CA MET A 283 -2.01 12.40 12.54
C MET A 283 -3.00 13.21 11.70
N LEU A 284 -2.78 14.51 11.55
CA LEU A 284 -3.66 15.39 10.77
C LEU A 284 -3.64 15.01 9.28
N VAL A 285 -2.48 14.65 8.72
CA VAL A 285 -2.36 14.17 7.34
C VAL A 285 -3.15 12.88 7.14
N CYS A 286 -3.08 11.93 8.07
CA CYS A 286 -3.87 10.70 8.02
C CYS A 286 -5.38 11.01 8.05
N TRP A 287 -5.83 11.86 8.95
CA TRP A 287 -7.26 12.17 9.08
C TRP A 287 -7.77 12.97 7.89
N ALA A 288 -6.97 13.90 7.36
CA ALA A 288 -7.30 14.56 6.10
C ALA A 288 -7.42 13.56 4.94
N GLY A 289 -6.48 12.62 4.84
CA GLY A 289 -6.57 11.51 3.87
C GLY A 289 -7.81 10.64 4.07
N GLY A 290 -8.15 10.31 5.32
CA GLY A 290 -9.36 9.56 5.67
C GLY A 290 -10.64 10.30 5.28
N ALA A 291 -10.72 11.61 5.53
CA ALA A 291 -11.84 12.46 5.09
C ALA A 291 -11.92 12.51 3.55
N CYS A 292 -10.77 12.64 2.86
CA CYS A 292 -10.72 12.56 1.41
C CYS A 292 -11.23 11.21 0.90
N ALA A 293 -10.82 10.10 1.51
CA ALA A 293 -11.28 8.76 1.14
C ALA A 293 -12.80 8.61 1.31
N ALA A 294 -13.35 9.05 2.45
CA ALA A 294 -14.79 9.00 2.74
C ALA A 294 -15.61 9.90 1.79
N ALA A 295 -15.05 11.04 1.37
CA ALA A 295 -15.70 11.98 0.45
C ALA A 295 -15.66 11.52 -1.02
N MET A 296 -14.82 10.53 -1.37
CA MET A 296 -14.71 10.07 -2.76
C MET A 296 -16.00 9.41 -3.23
N ARG A 297 -16.42 9.79 -4.44
CA ARG A 297 -17.54 9.18 -5.16
C ARG A 297 -17.02 8.58 -6.45
N HIS A 298 -17.66 7.51 -6.90
CA HIS A 298 -17.31 6.90 -8.20
C HIS A 298 -17.41 7.94 -9.33
N PRO A 299 -16.38 8.08 -10.19
CA PRO A 299 -16.33 9.14 -11.20
C PRO A 299 -17.35 8.98 -12.34
N GLY A 300 -18.08 7.84 -12.39
CA GLY A 300 -19.03 7.57 -13.47
C GLY A 300 -18.35 7.15 -14.77
N SER A 301 -19.00 7.44 -15.90
CA SER A 301 -18.45 7.18 -17.22
C SER A 301 -17.41 8.23 -17.63
N PRO A 302 -16.32 7.82 -18.34
CA PRO A 302 -15.38 8.80 -18.87
C PRO A 302 -16.06 9.74 -19.86
N PRO A 303 -15.59 10.99 -19.99
CA PRO A 303 -16.08 11.90 -21.02
C PRO A 303 -15.89 11.29 -22.42
N ALA A 304 -16.87 11.47 -23.30
CA ALA A 304 -16.76 11.02 -24.69
C ALA A 304 -15.46 11.59 -25.31
N PRO A 305 -14.75 10.79 -26.15
CA PRO A 305 -13.62 11.33 -26.88
C PRO A 305 -14.12 12.55 -27.68
N SER A 306 -13.44 13.70 -27.44
CA SER A 306 -13.66 14.85 -28.29
C SER A 306 -13.30 14.43 -29.72
N LEU A 307 -14.30 14.33 -30.59
CA LEU A 307 -14.03 14.24 -32.01
C LEU A 307 -13.32 15.56 -32.34
N SER A 308 -11.98 15.51 -32.36
CA SER A 308 -11.21 16.60 -32.97
C SER A 308 -11.54 16.62 -34.46
N PRO A 309 -11.88 17.79 -35.03
CA PRO A 309 -12.17 17.94 -36.45
C PRO A 309 -10.99 17.54 -37.32
#